data_424043c52f56d2827f18eb7fc276b1c8
#
_entry.id   424043c52f56d2827f18eb7fc276b1c8
#
_cell.length_a   1.000
_cell.length_b   1.000
_cell.length_c   1.000
_cell.angle_alpha   90.00
_cell.angle_beta   90.00
_cell.angle_gamma   90.00
#
_symmetry.space_group_name_H-M   'P 1'
#
loop_
_entity.id
_entity.type
_entity.pdbx_description
1 polymer ?
#
loop_
_entity_poly.entity_id
_entity_poly.type
_entity_poly.pdbx_seq_one_letter_code
_entity_poly.pdbx_strand_id
1 'polypeptide(L)'
;MRQAFLILLIAMVCIGCESSIPSDNTTTKGIGVFSVSETKKVTFSPSNLYYDRETSSWNFFEEQWNALTITNLNSPVGINGRWFSTLADVAYPESIDTQVQLGKKIDLFGWGTGDNPMLLSEILADYANFYDWGFNKIGNDRSKKWRTLHYDEWDYLLHKRSNADSLVHYISIAGVDGLMLLPDGWTCPSGVKLKQWPEEAAIPIDIPKYSLEEWRVLEKSGAVFMNANCTMRNVAKGWLSLSDLYETRYWVASHSNDSTGVAISIGPLWKVKFTDEPRSNGYAVRLVKDIK
;
A
#
# COMPACT_ATOMS: atom_id res chain seq x y z
N MET A 1 -3.91 -79.66 34.91
CA MET A 1 -5.07 -78.79 34.61
C MET A 1 -4.63 -77.36 34.81
N ARG A 2 -4.32 -76.67 33.77
CA ARG A 2 -4.00 -75.23 33.77
C ARG A 2 -5.00 -74.54 32.84
N GLN A 3 -5.91 -73.79 33.42
CA GLN A 3 -6.86 -72.92 32.69
C GLN A 3 -6.14 -71.70 32.19
N ALA A 4 -6.11 -71.45 30.88
CA ALA A 4 -5.65 -70.21 30.28
C ALA A 4 -6.83 -69.24 30.22
N PHE A 5 -6.67 -68.10 30.87
CA PHE A 5 -7.58 -66.96 30.79
C PHE A 5 -7.21 -66.17 29.53
N LEU A 6 -8.16 -66.12 28.58
CA LEU A 6 -8.06 -65.29 27.39
C LEU A 6 -8.63 -63.90 27.69
N ILE A 7 -7.77 -62.91 27.82
CA ILE A 7 -8.19 -61.50 27.96
C ILE A 7 -8.41 -60.92 26.58
N LEU A 8 -9.66 -60.63 26.26
CA LEU A 8 -10.09 -59.95 25.03
C LEU A 8 -9.92 -58.44 25.24
N LEU A 9 -8.90 -57.86 24.57
CA LEU A 9 -8.71 -56.42 24.56
C LEU A 9 -9.58 -55.81 23.44
N ILE A 10 -10.65 -55.13 23.84
CA ILE A 10 -11.48 -54.36 22.92
C ILE A 10 -10.82 -53.01 22.74
N ALA A 11 -10.17 -52.80 21.59
CA ALA A 11 -9.68 -51.50 21.21
C ALA A 11 -10.87 -50.64 20.71
N MET A 12 -11.24 -49.68 21.52
CA MET A 12 -12.25 -48.68 21.17
C MET A 12 -11.58 -47.64 20.24
N VAL A 13 -11.82 -47.76 18.95
CA VAL A 13 -11.39 -46.78 17.95
C VAL A 13 -12.35 -45.58 18.08
N CYS A 14 -11.92 -44.54 18.75
CA CYS A 14 -12.56 -43.24 18.68
C CYS A 14 -12.30 -42.66 17.30
N ILE A 15 -13.29 -42.77 16.39
CA ILE A 15 -13.32 -41.97 15.17
C ILE A 15 -13.64 -40.56 15.59
N GLY A 16 -12.59 -39.75 15.80
CA GLY A 16 -12.69 -38.31 15.92
C GLY A 16 -13.16 -37.77 14.58
N CYS A 17 -14.40 -37.37 14.50
CA CYS A 17 -14.90 -36.54 13.39
C CYS A 17 -14.28 -35.16 13.55
N GLU A 18 -13.10 -34.94 13.00
CA GLU A 18 -12.62 -33.59 12.74
C GLU A 18 -13.54 -32.97 11.69
N SER A 19 -14.48 -32.15 12.17
CA SER A 19 -15.17 -31.21 11.31
C SER A 19 -14.13 -30.21 10.83
N SER A 20 -13.51 -30.49 9.68
CA SER A 20 -12.81 -29.49 8.90
C SER A 20 -13.82 -28.41 8.52
N ILE A 21 -13.84 -27.32 9.27
CA ILE A 21 -14.45 -26.06 8.83
C ILE A 21 -13.69 -25.69 7.56
N PRO A 22 -14.34 -25.62 6.39
CA PRO A 22 -13.69 -25.10 5.21
C PRO A 22 -13.35 -23.65 5.52
N SER A 23 -12.09 -23.32 5.65
CA SER A 23 -11.64 -21.93 5.62
C SER A 23 -11.75 -21.42 4.19
N ASP A 24 -12.98 -21.19 3.75
CA ASP A 24 -13.23 -20.45 2.51
C ASP A 24 -12.98 -18.95 2.79
N ASN A 25 -11.71 -18.63 2.96
CA ASN A 25 -11.19 -17.26 3.10
C ASN A 25 -10.88 -16.63 1.74
N THR A 26 -11.56 -17.00 0.68
CA THR A 26 -11.62 -16.17 -0.52
C THR A 26 -12.59 -15.01 -0.26
N THR A 27 -12.16 -14.07 0.59
CA THR A 27 -12.81 -12.77 0.67
C THR A 27 -12.62 -12.08 -0.67
N THR A 28 -13.62 -12.19 -1.55
CA THR A 28 -13.65 -11.46 -2.81
C THR A 28 -13.63 -9.96 -2.46
N LYS A 29 -12.48 -9.31 -2.70
CA LYS A 29 -12.35 -7.85 -2.59
C LYS A 29 -13.39 -7.22 -3.51
N GLY A 30 -14.16 -6.26 -3.00
CA GLY A 30 -15.12 -5.53 -3.82
C GLY A 30 -14.40 -4.66 -4.85
N ILE A 31 -15.03 -4.46 -5.99
CA ILE A 31 -14.49 -3.58 -7.03
C ILE A 31 -15.18 -2.23 -6.90
N GLY A 32 -14.48 -1.25 -6.32
CA GLY A 32 -14.92 0.14 -6.28
C GLY A 32 -14.74 0.82 -7.63
N VAL A 33 -15.70 1.68 -7.98
CA VAL A 33 -15.67 2.54 -9.18
C VAL A 33 -15.47 3.98 -8.75
N PHE A 34 -14.51 4.65 -9.36
CA PHE A 34 -14.09 5.99 -8.97
C PHE A 34 -14.06 6.91 -10.19
N SER A 35 -14.79 8.01 -10.15
CA SER A 35 -14.73 9.05 -11.17
C SER A 35 -13.41 9.83 -11.06
N VAL A 36 -12.70 9.93 -12.16
CA VAL A 36 -11.44 10.69 -12.32
C VAL A 36 -11.57 11.83 -13.33
N SER A 37 -12.72 12.00 -13.90
CA SER A 37 -13.21 13.17 -14.63
C SER A 37 -14.74 13.08 -14.77
N GLU A 38 -15.38 14.04 -15.42
CA GLU A 38 -16.82 13.97 -15.70
C GLU A 38 -17.23 12.73 -16.53
N THR A 39 -16.33 12.21 -17.34
CA THR A 39 -16.61 11.13 -18.29
C THR A 39 -15.77 9.87 -18.08
N LYS A 40 -14.71 9.95 -17.26
CA LYS A 40 -13.79 8.82 -17.06
C LYS A 40 -13.95 8.21 -15.66
N LYS A 41 -13.96 6.91 -15.61
CA LYS A 41 -14.00 6.13 -14.37
C LYS A 41 -12.92 5.07 -14.36
N VAL A 42 -12.43 4.76 -13.17
CA VAL A 42 -11.39 3.76 -12.95
C VAL A 42 -11.75 2.82 -11.81
N THR A 43 -11.05 1.70 -11.76
CA THR A 43 -10.90 0.88 -10.55
C THR A 43 -9.44 0.86 -10.14
N PHE A 44 -9.17 0.86 -8.85
CA PHE A 44 -7.81 0.73 -8.32
C PHE A 44 -7.29 -0.72 -8.40
N SER A 45 -5.97 -0.85 -8.43
CA SER A 45 -5.29 -2.12 -8.21
C SER A 45 -5.63 -2.69 -6.83
N PRO A 46 -5.52 -4.02 -6.63
CA PRO A 46 -5.87 -4.65 -5.36
C PRO A 46 -5.06 -4.15 -4.16
N SER A 47 -3.85 -3.64 -4.41
CA SER A 47 -2.94 -3.08 -3.42
C SER A 47 -1.82 -2.27 -4.09
N ASN A 48 -0.83 -1.85 -3.33
CA ASN A 48 0.37 -1.20 -3.85
C ASN A 48 1.21 -2.16 -4.70
N LEU A 49 1.97 -1.58 -5.62
CA LEU A 49 2.89 -2.29 -6.49
C LEU A 49 4.20 -2.63 -5.75
N TYR A 50 4.76 -3.80 -6.05
CA TYR A 50 6.14 -4.12 -5.72
C TYR A 50 6.82 -4.86 -6.88
N TYR A 51 8.15 -4.78 -6.90
CA TYR A 51 9.00 -5.55 -7.82
C TYR A 51 9.76 -6.62 -7.04
N ASP A 52 9.69 -7.85 -7.51
CA ASP A 52 10.46 -8.97 -6.96
C ASP A 52 11.72 -9.15 -7.79
N ARG A 53 12.87 -8.93 -7.18
CA ARG A 53 14.20 -9.00 -7.83
C ARG A 53 14.62 -10.42 -8.16
N GLU A 54 14.22 -11.39 -7.35
CA GLU A 54 14.60 -12.80 -7.57
C GLU A 54 13.92 -13.38 -8.78
N THR A 55 12.65 -13.04 -8.96
CA THR A 55 11.83 -13.52 -10.09
C THR A 55 11.77 -12.52 -11.23
N SER A 56 12.38 -11.34 -11.07
CA SER A 56 12.30 -10.22 -12.03
C SER A 56 10.85 -9.92 -12.45
N SER A 57 9.95 -9.88 -11.48
CA SER A 57 8.51 -9.74 -11.74
C SER A 57 7.86 -8.63 -10.94
N TRP A 58 6.87 -8.00 -11.57
CA TRP A 58 6.01 -7.01 -10.96
C TRP A 58 4.79 -7.70 -10.36
N ASN A 59 4.40 -7.29 -9.15
CA ASN A 59 3.28 -7.89 -8.43
C ASN A 59 2.56 -6.83 -7.57
N PHE A 60 1.33 -7.13 -7.18
CA PHE A 60 0.62 -6.40 -6.13
C PHE A 60 0.77 -7.15 -4.81
N PHE A 61 0.83 -6.41 -3.69
CA PHE A 61 0.76 -7.02 -2.37
C PHE A 61 -0.57 -7.77 -2.19
N GLU A 62 -0.58 -8.73 -1.30
CA GLU A 62 -1.79 -9.47 -0.96
C GLU A 62 -2.82 -8.56 -0.30
N GLU A 63 -2.36 -7.68 0.59
CA GLU A 63 -3.20 -6.79 1.37
C GLU A 63 -2.91 -5.32 1.11
N GLN A 64 -3.94 -4.48 1.21
CA GLN A 64 -3.82 -3.06 0.91
C GLN A 64 -2.95 -2.29 1.93
N TRP A 65 -2.83 -2.80 3.16
CA TRP A 65 -1.97 -2.22 4.20
C TRP A 65 -0.54 -2.78 4.18
N ASN A 66 -0.24 -3.74 3.32
CA ASN A 66 1.11 -4.29 3.23
C ASN A 66 2.08 -3.28 2.60
N ALA A 67 3.26 -3.27 3.17
CA ALA A 67 4.44 -2.58 2.68
C ALA A 67 5.67 -3.40 3.00
N LEU A 68 6.75 -3.17 2.29
CA LEU A 68 8.01 -3.78 2.66
C LEU A 68 8.52 -3.16 3.95
N THR A 69 8.90 -4.04 4.88
CA THR A 69 9.54 -3.63 6.11
C THR A 69 11.04 -3.62 5.87
N ILE A 70 11.70 -2.53 6.21
CA ILE A 70 13.16 -2.47 6.18
C ILE A 70 13.67 -3.28 7.38
N THR A 71 14.16 -4.49 7.11
CA THR A 71 14.51 -5.46 8.17
C THR A 71 15.92 -5.36 8.70
N ASN A 72 16.80 -4.52 8.14
CA ASN A 72 18.24 -4.50 8.44
C ASN A 72 18.81 -3.14 8.81
N LEU A 73 18.07 -2.30 9.48
CA LEU A 73 18.69 -1.20 10.22
C LEU A 73 19.12 -1.74 11.58
N ASN A 74 20.37 -1.52 11.97
CA ASN A 74 21.01 -2.09 13.16
C ASN A 74 20.40 -1.69 14.52
N SER A 75 19.21 -1.12 14.54
CA SER A 75 18.44 -0.84 15.73
C SER A 75 16.95 -0.88 15.42
N PRO A 76 16.30 -2.04 15.59
CA PRO A 76 14.88 -2.13 15.41
C PRO A 76 14.17 -1.58 16.64
N VAL A 77 13.64 -0.39 16.58
CA VAL A 77 12.57 0.01 17.50
C VAL A 77 11.25 -0.20 16.77
N GLY A 78 10.65 -1.37 16.96
CA GLY A 78 9.34 -1.68 16.41
C GLY A 78 8.24 -1.19 17.35
N ILE A 79 7.38 -0.30 16.88
CA ILE A 79 6.10 0.00 17.53
C ILE A 79 5.01 -0.39 16.54
N ASN A 80 4.18 -1.35 16.91
CA ASN A 80 3.06 -1.83 16.09
C ASN A 80 3.43 -2.28 14.67
N GLY A 81 4.57 -2.96 14.51
CA GLY A 81 5.04 -3.42 13.19
C GLY A 81 5.66 -2.33 12.31
N ARG A 82 5.81 -1.13 12.82
CA ARG A 82 6.56 -0.03 12.21
C ARG A 82 7.97 0.00 12.75
N TRP A 83 8.93 0.11 11.86
CA TRP A 83 10.33 0.26 12.20
C TRP A 83 10.68 1.74 12.26
N PHE A 84 11.20 2.17 13.40
CA PHE A 84 11.72 3.51 13.59
C PHE A 84 13.22 3.40 13.78
N SER A 85 14.01 4.08 12.97
CA SER A 85 15.35 4.45 13.35
C SER A 85 15.26 5.84 13.99
N THR A 86 15.81 6.00 15.17
CA THR A 86 16.11 7.33 15.66
C THR A 86 17.22 7.87 14.79
N LEU A 87 17.00 8.99 14.11
CA LEU A 87 17.96 9.64 13.20
C LEU A 87 19.35 9.88 13.79
N ALA A 88 19.52 9.76 15.11
CA ALA A 88 20.77 9.94 15.81
C ALA A 88 21.74 8.76 15.68
N ASP A 89 21.25 7.54 15.37
CA ASP A 89 22.05 6.31 15.42
C ASP A 89 22.28 5.65 14.05
N VAL A 90 21.77 6.25 13.00
CA VAL A 90 22.03 5.75 11.63
C VAL A 90 23.38 6.29 11.16
N ALA A 91 24.41 5.52 11.39
CA ALA A 91 25.64 5.68 10.61
C ALA A 91 25.28 5.43 9.16
N TYR A 92 25.33 6.49 8.34
CA TYR A 92 25.09 6.40 6.90
C TYR A 92 26.12 5.43 6.30
N PRO A 93 25.71 4.33 5.68
CA PRO A 93 26.66 3.52 4.93
C PRO A 93 27.19 4.38 3.77
N GLU A 94 28.50 4.47 3.65
CA GLU A 94 29.20 5.30 2.65
C GLU A 94 28.96 4.82 1.20
N SER A 95 28.35 3.66 1.02
CA SER A 95 27.95 3.14 -0.28
C SER A 95 26.59 2.47 -0.12
N ILE A 96 25.57 3.08 -0.70
CA ILE A 96 24.24 2.56 -0.55
C ILE A 96 23.82 1.89 -1.83
N ASP A 97 24.04 0.64 -1.86
CA ASP A 97 23.11 -0.24 -2.51
C ASP A 97 21.96 -0.54 -1.52
N THR A 98 21.20 0.51 -1.19
CA THR A 98 20.04 0.41 -0.29
C THR A 98 19.04 -0.60 -0.80
N GLN A 99 19.04 -0.87 -2.08
CA GLN A 99 18.17 -1.86 -2.70
C GLN A 99 18.58 -3.28 -2.35
N VAL A 100 19.87 -3.53 -2.21
CA VAL A 100 20.39 -4.81 -1.71
C VAL A 100 20.02 -4.97 -0.24
N GLN A 101 20.07 -3.88 0.53
CA GLN A 101 19.72 -3.90 1.95
C GLN A 101 18.20 -4.02 2.18
N LEU A 102 17.38 -3.51 1.27
CA LEU A 102 15.92 -3.66 1.30
C LEU A 102 15.46 -5.09 0.96
N GLY A 103 16.36 -6.00 0.68
CA GLY A 103 16.08 -7.40 0.42
C GLY A 103 15.65 -7.68 -1.02
N LYS A 104 14.82 -8.73 -1.17
CA LYS A 104 14.48 -9.29 -2.49
C LYS A 104 13.41 -8.51 -3.23
N LYS A 105 12.69 -7.63 -2.56
CA LYS A 105 11.54 -6.90 -3.10
C LYS A 105 11.73 -5.39 -2.95
N ILE A 106 11.15 -4.63 -3.86
CA ILE A 106 11.17 -3.17 -3.89
C ILE A 106 9.74 -2.67 -4.04
N ASP A 107 9.32 -1.69 -3.25
CA ASP A 107 7.99 -1.05 -3.32
C ASP A 107 8.05 0.49 -3.35
N LEU A 108 9.26 1.05 -3.34
CA LEU A 108 9.50 2.48 -3.48
C LEU A 108 10.35 2.71 -4.73
N PHE A 109 9.85 3.51 -5.66
CA PHE A 109 10.41 3.68 -7.00
C PHE A 109 10.74 5.14 -7.27
N GLY A 110 11.77 5.39 -8.09
CA GLY A 110 12.00 6.70 -8.70
C GLY A 110 10.87 7.06 -9.67
N TRP A 111 10.68 8.35 -9.94
CA TRP A 111 9.59 8.79 -10.82
C TRP A 111 9.73 8.24 -12.25
N GLY A 112 8.69 7.57 -12.73
CA GLY A 112 8.65 7.05 -14.11
C GLY A 112 9.63 5.92 -14.43
N THR A 113 10.04 5.14 -13.44
CA THR A 113 11.04 4.06 -13.59
C THR A 113 10.44 2.68 -13.83
N GLY A 114 9.28 2.60 -14.49
CA GLY A 114 8.63 1.31 -14.76
C GLY A 114 9.45 0.35 -15.61
N ASP A 115 10.38 0.83 -16.42
CA ASP A 115 11.33 0.02 -17.20
C ASP A 115 12.63 -0.31 -16.44
N ASN A 116 12.90 0.42 -15.36
CA ASN A 116 14.07 0.19 -14.51
C ASN A 116 13.74 0.37 -13.02
N PRO A 117 13.12 -0.64 -12.37
CA PRO A 117 12.67 -0.54 -10.98
C PRO A 117 13.80 -0.31 -9.97
N MET A 118 15.03 -0.56 -10.38
CA MET A 118 16.23 -0.41 -9.54
C MET A 118 16.88 0.98 -9.70
N LEU A 119 16.34 1.84 -10.57
CA LEU A 119 16.94 3.13 -10.83
C LEU A 119 16.75 4.08 -9.67
N LEU A 120 17.87 4.48 -9.09
CA LEU A 120 17.99 5.43 -8.00
C LEU A 120 19.24 6.27 -8.27
N SER A 121 19.10 7.30 -9.09
CA SER A 121 20.20 8.15 -9.55
C SER A 121 19.89 9.62 -9.28
N GLU A 122 20.89 10.43 -9.01
CA GLU A 122 20.75 11.89 -8.98
C GLU A 122 20.90 12.51 -10.38
N ILE A 123 21.24 11.73 -11.40
CA ILE A 123 21.41 12.20 -12.77
C ILE A 123 20.03 12.41 -13.39
N LEU A 124 19.65 13.67 -13.65
CA LEU A 124 18.32 14.01 -14.17
C LEU A 124 18.04 13.34 -15.53
N ALA A 125 19.06 13.13 -16.36
CA ALA A 125 18.90 12.46 -17.64
C ALA A 125 18.35 11.03 -17.52
N ASP A 126 18.60 10.36 -16.39
CA ASP A 126 18.09 9.01 -16.13
C ASP A 126 16.57 8.98 -15.99
N TYR A 127 15.94 10.14 -15.72
CA TYR A 127 14.50 10.30 -15.54
C TYR A 127 13.86 11.14 -16.66
N ALA A 128 14.52 11.30 -17.80
CA ALA A 128 14.04 12.16 -18.89
C ALA A 128 12.70 11.68 -19.46
N ASN A 129 12.42 10.38 -19.41
CA ASN A 129 11.21 9.77 -19.94
C ASN A 129 10.41 9.13 -18.81
N PHE A 130 9.11 9.44 -18.77
CA PHE A 130 8.20 8.73 -17.89
C PHE A 130 7.83 7.38 -18.52
N TYR A 131 8.23 6.29 -17.87
CA TYR A 131 7.77 4.95 -18.22
C TYR A 131 6.80 4.48 -17.14
N ASP A 132 5.52 4.37 -17.50
CA ASP A 132 4.46 3.97 -16.56
C ASP A 132 4.68 2.53 -16.09
N TRP A 133 4.63 2.32 -14.78
CA TRP A 133 4.77 0.97 -14.18
C TRP A 133 3.70 0.01 -14.69
N GLY A 134 2.49 0.51 -15.00
CA GLY A 134 1.39 -0.27 -15.55
C GLY A 134 1.62 -0.81 -16.96
N PHE A 135 2.70 -0.37 -17.65
CA PHE A 135 3.09 -0.92 -18.95
C PHE A 135 3.67 -2.32 -18.84
N ASN A 136 4.12 -2.71 -17.64
CA ASN A 136 4.62 -4.03 -17.37
C ASN A 136 3.50 -5.08 -17.25
N LYS A 137 3.89 -6.34 -17.39
CA LYS A 137 3.07 -7.47 -16.95
C LYS A 137 3.12 -7.52 -15.43
N ILE A 138 1.98 -7.43 -14.74
CA ILE A 138 1.89 -7.45 -13.27
C ILE A 138 1.16 -8.71 -12.85
N GLY A 139 1.85 -9.60 -12.15
CA GLY A 139 1.33 -10.93 -11.81
C GLY A 139 0.84 -11.69 -13.04
N ASN A 140 -0.43 -12.08 -13.03
CA ASN A 140 -1.08 -12.76 -14.14
C ASN A 140 -1.73 -11.80 -15.16
N ASP A 141 -1.70 -10.51 -14.94
CA ASP A 141 -2.30 -9.52 -15.82
C ASP A 141 -1.43 -9.24 -17.04
N ARG A 142 -2.06 -8.97 -18.17
CA ARG A 142 -1.35 -8.56 -19.38
C ARG A 142 -0.68 -7.20 -19.21
N SER A 143 0.39 -6.94 -19.94
CA SER A 143 1.02 -5.62 -20.05
C SER A 143 0.00 -4.55 -20.50
N LYS A 144 0.18 -3.32 -20.01
CA LYS A 144 -0.69 -2.16 -20.31
C LYS A 144 -2.14 -2.34 -19.87
N LYS A 145 -2.39 -3.19 -18.88
CA LYS A 145 -3.71 -3.30 -18.26
C LYS A 145 -3.94 -2.20 -17.23
N TRP A 146 -2.87 -1.77 -16.59
CA TRP A 146 -2.85 -0.80 -15.52
C TRP A 146 -2.16 0.48 -15.97
N ARG A 147 -2.40 1.58 -15.27
CA ARG A 147 -1.71 2.85 -15.43
C ARG A 147 -1.66 3.64 -14.14
N THR A 148 -0.79 4.64 -14.08
CA THR A 148 -0.76 5.64 -13.03
C THR A 148 -1.75 6.76 -13.35
N LEU A 149 -2.43 7.32 -12.35
CA LEU A 149 -3.28 8.50 -12.54
C LEU A 149 -2.43 9.77 -12.74
N HIS A 150 -2.93 10.68 -13.57
CA HIS A 150 -2.40 12.03 -13.73
C HIS A 150 -2.87 12.96 -12.62
N TYR A 151 -2.23 14.12 -12.49
CA TYR A 151 -2.57 15.13 -11.49
C TYR A 151 -4.04 15.54 -11.54
N ASP A 152 -4.54 15.88 -12.72
CA ASP A 152 -5.92 16.31 -12.94
C ASP A 152 -6.95 15.23 -12.59
N GLU A 153 -6.61 13.97 -12.82
CA GLU A 153 -7.45 12.83 -12.47
C GLU A 153 -7.51 12.62 -10.95
N TRP A 154 -6.36 12.75 -10.27
CA TRP A 154 -6.33 12.71 -8.80
C TRP A 154 -7.04 13.90 -8.18
N ASP A 155 -6.84 15.11 -8.71
CA ASP A 155 -7.50 16.31 -8.23
C ASP A 155 -9.04 16.21 -8.38
N TYR A 156 -9.50 15.65 -9.52
CA TYR A 156 -10.93 15.38 -9.71
C TYR A 156 -11.46 14.37 -8.69
N LEU A 157 -10.77 13.26 -8.50
CA LEU A 157 -11.15 12.21 -7.57
C LEU A 157 -11.22 12.69 -6.12
N LEU A 158 -10.27 13.52 -5.72
CA LEU A 158 -10.13 13.95 -4.33
C LEU A 158 -10.99 15.16 -3.98
N HIS A 159 -11.26 16.05 -4.96
CA HIS A 159 -11.85 17.36 -4.65
C HIS A 159 -13.07 17.72 -5.49
N LYS A 160 -13.28 17.11 -6.68
CA LYS A 160 -14.27 17.58 -7.65
C LYS A 160 -15.42 16.62 -7.91
N ARG A 161 -15.20 15.30 -7.73
CA ARG A 161 -16.31 14.33 -7.89
C ARG A 161 -17.41 14.58 -6.86
N SER A 162 -18.62 14.13 -7.16
CA SER A 162 -19.76 14.29 -6.24
C SER A 162 -19.43 13.72 -4.86
N ASN A 163 -19.67 14.51 -3.80
CA ASN A 163 -19.42 14.17 -2.40
C ASN A 163 -17.96 13.81 -2.06
N ALA A 164 -16.98 14.36 -2.78
CA ALA A 164 -15.56 14.05 -2.60
C ALA A 164 -15.11 14.10 -1.13
N ASP A 165 -15.47 15.16 -0.40
CA ASP A 165 -15.08 15.34 1.01
C ASP A 165 -15.57 14.23 1.94
N SER A 166 -16.73 13.65 1.65
CA SER A 166 -17.30 12.54 2.43
C SER A 166 -16.79 11.15 2.02
N LEU A 167 -15.98 11.08 0.94
CA LEU A 167 -15.48 9.85 0.36
C LEU A 167 -13.96 9.67 0.57
N VAL A 168 -13.33 10.56 1.33
CA VAL A 168 -11.88 10.54 1.59
C VAL A 168 -11.63 10.66 3.10
N HIS A 169 -11.05 9.62 3.70
CA HIS A 169 -10.82 9.53 5.14
C HIS A 169 -9.39 9.11 5.45
N TYR A 170 -8.76 9.76 6.45
CA TYR A 170 -7.52 9.28 7.02
C TYR A 170 -7.85 8.36 8.20
N ILE A 171 -7.38 7.10 8.14
CA ILE A 171 -7.74 6.03 9.07
C ILE A 171 -6.53 5.17 9.42
N SER A 172 -6.71 4.29 10.40
CA SER A 172 -5.74 3.24 10.75
C SER A 172 -6.39 1.86 10.63
N ILE A 173 -5.70 0.93 9.96
CA ILE A 173 -6.09 -0.48 9.82
C ILE A 173 -4.93 -1.34 10.28
N ALA A 174 -5.16 -2.27 11.19
CA ALA A 174 -4.11 -3.17 11.72
C ALA A 174 -2.86 -2.41 12.22
N GLY A 175 -3.03 -1.19 12.74
CA GLY A 175 -1.92 -0.35 13.20
C GLY A 175 -1.16 0.38 12.07
N VAL A 176 -1.61 0.28 10.83
CA VAL A 176 -1.09 1.02 9.68
C VAL A 176 -2.03 2.17 9.36
N ASP A 177 -1.53 3.40 9.41
CA ASP A 177 -2.31 4.58 9.04
C ASP A 177 -2.29 4.77 7.52
N GLY A 178 -3.27 5.50 7.01
CA GLY A 178 -3.37 5.76 5.59
C GLY A 178 -4.68 6.42 5.18
N LEU A 179 -4.82 6.57 3.88
CA LEU A 179 -5.99 7.17 3.25
C LEU A 179 -6.95 6.07 2.79
N MET A 180 -8.18 6.15 3.25
CA MET A 180 -9.29 5.38 2.71
C MET A 180 -10.02 6.20 1.66
N LEU A 181 -10.19 5.63 0.47
CA LEU A 181 -11.01 6.17 -0.61
C LEU A 181 -12.26 5.29 -0.75
N LEU A 182 -13.42 5.91 -0.66
CA LEU A 182 -14.71 5.26 -0.89
C LEU A 182 -15.15 5.49 -2.35
N PRO A 183 -15.75 4.50 -3.03
CA PRO A 183 -16.17 4.63 -4.43
C PRO A 183 -17.34 5.61 -4.61
N ASP A 184 -17.63 5.92 -5.86
CA ASP A 184 -18.76 6.77 -6.21
C ASP A 184 -20.08 6.15 -5.74
N GLY A 185 -20.96 6.99 -5.18
CA GLY A 185 -22.26 6.55 -4.70
C GLY A 185 -22.22 5.53 -3.55
N TRP A 186 -21.07 5.43 -2.86
CA TRP A 186 -20.91 4.50 -1.75
C TRP A 186 -21.92 4.75 -0.64
N THR A 187 -22.45 3.67 -0.12
CA THR A 187 -23.31 3.66 1.07
C THR A 187 -22.69 2.76 2.12
N CYS A 188 -22.76 3.19 3.39
CA CYS A 188 -22.17 2.44 4.48
C CYS A 188 -22.84 1.05 4.61
N PRO A 189 -22.08 -0.06 4.45
CA PRO A 189 -22.65 -1.39 4.55
C PRO A 189 -23.06 -1.71 6.00
N SER A 190 -23.99 -2.65 6.15
CA SER A 190 -24.33 -3.19 7.47
C SER A 190 -23.10 -3.88 8.10
N GLY A 191 -22.98 -3.77 9.42
CA GLY A 191 -21.89 -4.42 10.17
C GLY A 191 -20.67 -3.53 10.42
N VAL A 192 -20.62 -2.34 9.85
CA VAL A 192 -19.58 -1.35 10.13
C VAL A 192 -20.19 0.04 10.26
N LYS A 193 -19.53 0.92 11.01
CA LYS A 193 -19.87 2.35 11.08
C LYS A 193 -18.72 3.16 10.52
N LEU A 194 -19.03 4.16 9.69
CA LEU A 194 -18.01 5.12 9.26
C LEU A 194 -17.59 5.96 10.47
N LYS A 195 -16.33 5.83 10.86
CA LYS A 195 -15.76 6.55 12.00
C LYS A 195 -15.29 7.91 11.53
N GLN A 196 -15.74 8.96 12.19
CA GLN A 196 -15.36 10.33 11.89
C GLN A 196 -14.10 10.71 12.67
N TRP A 197 -13.28 11.55 12.08
CA TRP A 197 -12.22 12.24 12.80
C TRP A 197 -12.85 13.26 13.76
N PRO A 198 -12.42 13.33 15.04
CA PRO A 198 -12.90 14.36 15.92
C PRO A 198 -12.56 15.76 15.38
N GLU A 199 -13.57 16.65 15.25
CA GLU A 199 -13.36 18.00 14.70
C GLU A 199 -12.36 18.84 15.51
N GLU A 200 -12.18 18.53 16.80
CA GLU A 200 -11.30 19.24 17.74
C GLU A 200 -9.90 18.62 17.88
N ALA A 201 -9.59 17.54 17.16
CA ALA A 201 -8.31 16.87 17.28
C ALA A 201 -7.18 17.69 16.66
N ALA A 202 -6.54 18.52 17.47
CA ALA A 202 -5.38 19.32 17.05
C ALA A 202 -4.10 18.50 16.82
N ILE A 203 -4.09 17.21 17.15
CA ILE A 203 -2.91 16.32 17.05
C ILE A 203 -3.38 14.92 16.60
N PRO A 204 -2.60 14.17 15.80
CA PRO A 204 -2.99 12.90 15.19
C PRO A 204 -3.07 11.72 16.18
N ILE A 205 -3.49 11.96 17.41
CA ILE A 205 -3.54 10.92 18.46
C ILE A 205 -4.78 10.04 18.30
N ASP A 206 -5.86 10.54 17.73
CA ASP A 206 -7.15 9.88 17.64
C ASP A 206 -7.56 9.51 16.21
N ILE A 207 -6.61 9.02 15.41
CA ILE A 207 -6.91 8.49 14.06
C ILE A 207 -7.98 7.41 14.19
N PRO A 208 -9.08 7.48 13.41
CA PRO A 208 -10.12 6.46 13.41
C PRO A 208 -9.54 5.08 13.10
N LYS A 209 -9.67 4.14 14.04
CA LYS A 209 -9.11 2.79 13.95
C LYS A 209 -10.18 1.79 13.56
N TYR A 210 -9.87 0.97 12.56
CA TYR A 210 -10.73 -0.13 12.14
C TYR A 210 -10.06 -1.47 12.46
N SER A 211 -10.85 -2.43 12.97
CA SER A 211 -10.41 -3.80 13.06
C SER A 211 -10.29 -4.43 11.66
N LEU A 212 -9.63 -5.57 11.56
CA LEU A 212 -9.55 -6.29 10.29
C LEU A 212 -10.93 -6.74 9.79
N GLU A 213 -11.82 -7.14 10.70
CA GLU A 213 -13.19 -7.53 10.36
C GLU A 213 -13.97 -6.34 9.79
N GLU A 214 -13.91 -5.17 10.45
CA GLU A 214 -14.54 -3.94 9.96
C GLU A 214 -13.96 -3.55 8.59
N TRP A 215 -12.64 -3.63 8.43
CA TRP A 215 -11.99 -3.34 7.16
C TRP A 215 -12.44 -4.29 6.04
N ARG A 216 -12.53 -5.59 6.30
CA ARG A 216 -13.01 -6.56 5.30
C ARG A 216 -14.42 -6.21 4.78
N VAL A 217 -15.30 -5.70 5.63
CA VAL A 217 -16.62 -5.23 5.22
C VAL A 217 -16.52 -4.01 4.31
N LEU A 218 -15.67 -3.04 4.67
CA LEU A 218 -15.42 -1.85 3.85
C LEU A 218 -14.75 -2.21 2.52
N GLU A 219 -13.72 -3.04 2.54
CA GLU A 219 -13.01 -3.50 1.34
C GLU A 219 -13.95 -4.26 0.39
N LYS A 220 -14.82 -5.12 0.93
CA LYS A 220 -15.86 -5.82 0.15
C LYS A 220 -16.88 -4.86 -0.46
N SER A 221 -17.11 -3.69 0.14
CA SER A 221 -17.94 -2.63 -0.44
C SER A 221 -17.20 -1.74 -1.45
N GLY A 222 -15.96 -2.07 -1.78
CA GLY A 222 -15.15 -1.39 -2.79
C GLY A 222 -14.23 -0.30 -2.25
N ALA A 223 -14.08 -0.17 -0.93
CA ALA A 223 -13.14 0.78 -0.34
C ALA A 223 -11.68 0.45 -0.72
N VAL A 224 -10.90 1.48 -0.95
CA VAL A 224 -9.47 1.40 -1.25
C VAL A 224 -8.69 2.02 -0.11
N PHE A 225 -7.62 1.36 0.31
CA PHE A 225 -6.70 1.87 1.31
C PHE A 225 -5.31 2.12 0.72
N MET A 226 -4.83 3.33 0.87
CA MET A 226 -3.47 3.75 0.53
C MET A 226 -2.69 3.92 1.82
N ASN A 227 -1.85 2.95 2.14
CA ASN A 227 -1.13 2.92 3.40
C ASN A 227 -0.11 4.07 3.50
N ALA A 228 0.09 4.60 4.70
CA ALA A 228 1.13 5.56 5.01
C ALA A 228 2.45 4.83 5.24
N ASN A 229 3.13 4.47 4.14
CA ASN A 229 4.44 3.84 4.17
C ASN A 229 5.54 4.87 4.42
N CYS A 230 6.70 4.38 4.82
CA CYS A 230 7.90 5.19 4.81
C CYS A 230 8.17 5.70 3.38
N THR A 231 8.58 6.94 3.27
CA THR A 231 9.08 7.48 2.01
C THR A 231 10.60 7.44 2.02
N MET A 232 11.19 7.08 0.89
CA MET A 232 12.64 7.12 0.72
C MET A 232 13.00 8.44 0.03
N ARG A 233 13.63 9.35 0.75
CA ARG A 233 14.11 10.61 0.18
C ARG A 233 15.59 10.51 -0.15
N ASN A 234 15.99 11.13 -1.25
CA ASN A 234 17.39 11.27 -1.70
C ASN A 234 18.17 9.95 -1.68
N VAL A 235 17.68 9.03 -2.44
CA VAL A 235 18.16 7.64 -2.48
C VAL A 235 19.63 7.55 -2.89
N ALA A 236 20.09 8.41 -3.80
CA ALA A 236 21.48 8.43 -4.25
C ALA A 236 22.47 8.79 -3.14
N LYS A 237 22.02 9.51 -2.11
CA LYS A 237 22.82 9.76 -0.88
C LYS A 237 22.49 8.78 0.24
N GLY A 238 21.63 7.82 -0.02
CA GLY A 238 21.27 6.82 0.95
C GLY A 238 20.44 7.29 2.12
N TRP A 239 19.73 8.34 1.95
CA TRP A 239 18.86 8.86 2.99
C TRP A 239 17.53 8.13 2.93
N LEU A 240 17.39 7.14 3.79
CA LEU A 240 16.09 6.66 4.18
C LEU A 240 15.54 7.65 5.19
N SER A 241 14.76 8.59 4.76
CA SER A 241 14.00 9.41 5.70
C SER A 241 12.77 8.63 6.10
N LEU A 242 12.81 8.08 7.30
CA LEU A 242 11.60 7.74 8.05
C LEU A 242 10.92 9.04 8.50
N SER A 243 11.17 10.13 7.78
CA SER A 243 10.64 11.43 8.12
C SER A 243 9.15 11.35 8.11
N ASP A 244 8.61 11.76 9.20
CA ASP A 244 7.20 11.89 9.45
C ASP A 244 6.48 10.56 9.56
N LEU A 245 6.46 10.02 10.75
CA LEU A 245 5.70 8.85 11.21
C LEU A 245 4.24 8.81 10.73
N TYR A 246 3.81 9.83 10.04
CA TYR A 246 2.42 10.11 9.70
C TYR A 246 2.24 10.56 8.25
N GLU A 247 3.30 10.59 7.43
CA GLU A 247 3.22 11.04 6.03
C GLU A 247 3.81 10.01 5.09
N THR A 248 3.13 9.77 3.99
CA THR A 248 3.64 8.97 2.88
C THR A 248 3.42 9.69 1.57
N ARG A 249 4.12 9.23 0.52
CA ARG A 249 3.95 9.77 -0.82
C ARG A 249 3.74 8.67 -1.84
N TYR A 250 2.93 9.01 -2.82
CA TYR A 250 2.67 8.18 -4.00
C TYR A 250 2.97 8.97 -5.25
N TRP A 251 3.67 8.35 -6.19
CA TRP A 251 3.92 8.96 -7.48
C TRP A 251 2.65 9.17 -8.30
N VAL A 252 2.63 10.29 -9.02
CA VAL A 252 1.63 10.68 -10.00
C VAL A 252 2.28 10.70 -11.38
N ALA A 253 1.52 10.40 -12.45
CA ALA A 253 2.04 10.38 -13.82
C ALA A 253 2.30 11.78 -14.41
N SER A 254 2.37 12.80 -13.58
CA SER A 254 2.59 14.20 -13.98
C SER A 254 3.88 14.75 -13.40
N HIS A 255 4.43 15.77 -14.02
CA HIS A 255 5.59 16.51 -13.53
C HIS A 255 5.37 18.02 -13.77
N SER A 256 5.99 18.84 -12.92
CA SER A 256 5.94 20.29 -13.05
C SER A 256 7.09 20.86 -13.87
N ASN A 257 8.25 20.19 -13.83
CA ASN A 257 9.47 20.56 -14.56
C ASN A 257 10.37 19.34 -14.80
N ASP A 258 11.49 19.54 -15.45
CA ASP A 258 12.40 18.45 -15.85
C ASP A 258 13.08 17.75 -14.65
N SER A 259 13.13 18.37 -13.48
CA SER A 259 13.82 17.84 -12.29
C SER A 259 12.88 17.21 -11.27
N THR A 260 11.56 17.48 -11.34
CA THR A 260 10.60 17.02 -10.37
C THR A 260 9.49 16.19 -11.00
N GLY A 261 8.99 15.22 -10.25
CA GLY A 261 7.70 14.56 -10.48
C GLY A 261 6.68 15.05 -9.44
N VAL A 262 5.40 14.96 -9.79
CA VAL A 262 4.33 15.23 -8.83
C VAL A 262 4.09 14.00 -7.97
N ALA A 263 3.96 14.19 -6.68
CA ALA A 263 3.55 13.17 -5.73
C ALA A 263 2.31 13.61 -4.94
N ILE A 264 1.52 12.63 -4.53
CA ILE A 264 0.48 12.82 -3.52
C ILE A 264 1.12 12.55 -2.16
N SER A 265 1.11 13.54 -1.29
CA SER A 265 1.48 13.42 0.10
C SER A 265 0.23 13.17 0.92
N ILE A 266 0.22 12.08 1.67
CA ILE A 266 -0.88 11.63 2.53
C ILE A 266 -0.44 11.78 3.97
N GLY A 267 -1.21 12.49 4.79
CA GLY A 267 -0.90 12.67 6.19
C GLY A 267 -2.10 13.15 7.01
N PRO A 268 -2.06 12.98 8.34
CA PRO A 268 -3.19 13.26 9.20
C PRO A 268 -3.58 14.74 9.27
N LEU A 269 -2.61 15.66 9.14
CA LEU A 269 -2.86 17.09 9.28
C LEU A 269 -3.60 17.71 8.08
N TRP A 270 -3.47 17.11 6.90
CA TRP A 270 -4.02 17.66 5.66
C TRP A 270 -4.72 16.61 4.78
N LYS A 271 -4.87 15.38 5.29
CA LYS A 271 -5.35 14.21 4.54
C LYS A 271 -4.54 13.97 3.26
N VAL A 272 -4.63 14.88 2.29
CA VAL A 272 -3.94 14.79 0.99
C VAL A 272 -3.52 16.17 0.52
N LYS A 273 -2.31 16.26 -0.03
CA LYS A 273 -1.80 17.41 -0.79
C LYS A 273 -0.92 16.95 -1.93
N PHE A 274 -0.76 17.76 -2.96
CA PHE A 274 0.21 17.53 -4.03
C PHE A 274 1.52 18.23 -3.72
N THR A 275 2.63 17.57 -4.03
CA THR A 275 3.98 18.10 -3.83
C THR A 275 4.83 17.84 -5.06
N ASP A 276 5.72 18.79 -5.39
CA ASP A 276 6.77 18.59 -6.38
C ASP A 276 7.99 17.98 -5.70
N GLU A 277 8.39 16.82 -6.16
CA GLU A 277 9.42 16.02 -5.51
C GLU A 277 10.53 15.65 -6.50
N PRO A 278 11.80 15.62 -6.05
CA PRO A 278 12.88 15.14 -6.89
C PRO A 278 12.57 13.75 -7.47
N ARG A 279 12.79 13.59 -8.78
CA ARG A 279 12.49 12.34 -9.49
C ARG A 279 13.27 11.14 -8.95
N SER A 280 14.42 11.38 -8.30
CA SER A 280 15.25 10.39 -7.63
C SER A 280 14.72 9.89 -6.28
N ASN A 281 13.70 10.54 -5.73
CA ASN A 281 13.08 10.07 -4.51
C ASN A 281 12.34 8.74 -4.76
N GLY A 282 12.37 7.86 -3.77
CA GLY A 282 11.63 6.60 -3.81
C GLY A 282 10.25 6.75 -3.17
N TYR A 283 9.18 6.57 -3.96
CA TYR A 283 7.80 6.62 -3.44
C TYR A 283 6.98 5.42 -3.91
N ALA A 284 5.90 5.17 -3.18
CA ALA A 284 4.95 4.11 -3.50
C ALA A 284 4.21 4.38 -4.82
N VAL A 285 3.68 3.32 -5.40
CA VAL A 285 2.88 3.38 -6.64
C VAL A 285 1.56 2.65 -6.43
N ARG A 286 0.46 3.34 -6.73
CA ARG A 286 -0.87 2.79 -6.77
C ARG A 286 -1.44 2.94 -8.17
N LEU A 287 -1.76 1.82 -8.80
CA LEU A 287 -2.23 1.78 -10.18
C LEU A 287 -3.74 1.71 -10.27
N VAL A 288 -4.25 2.09 -11.43
CA VAL A 288 -5.65 1.98 -11.79
C VAL A 288 -5.81 1.33 -13.15
N LYS A 289 -7.02 0.86 -13.45
CA LYS A 289 -7.44 0.50 -14.81
C LYS A 289 -8.72 1.25 -15.17
N ASP A 290 -8.80 1.68 -16.42
CA ASP A 290 -9.98 2.35 -16.94
C ASP A 290 -11.18 1.39 -17.02
N ILE A 291 -12.36 1.93 -16.74
CA ILE A 291 -13.64 1.26 -16.97
C ILE A 291 -14.16 1.79 -18.32
N LYS A 292 -14.53 0.87 -19.19
CA LYS A 292 -15.13 1.19 -20.48
C LYS A 292 -16.61 1.48 -20.34
#